data_8a094e302f871ce9093d24b6454fa676
#
_entry.id   8a094e302f871ce9093d24b6454fa676
#
_cell.length_a   1.000
_cell.length_b   1.000
_cell.length_c   1.000
_cell.angle_alpha   90.00
_cell.angle_beta   90.00
_cell.angle_gamma   90.00
#
_symmetry.space_group_name_H-M   'P 1'
#
loop_
_entity.id
_entity.type
_entity.pdbx_description
1 polymer ?
#
loop_
_entity_poly.entity_id
_entity_poly.type
_entity_poly.pdbx_seq_one_letter_code
_entity_poly.pdbx_strand_id
1 'polypeptide(L)'
;MQSINDFLGRSLITPRPAAEHLEAVMAWLCRAQDVGDDDGVARMYHLKQGWGASYPETTGYIIPTFIEYARYTAREEYLRRARRMADWEIDVQMPSGAVQGGTINDPSSPAVFNTGQVIFGWVAIFRESNDERYLNALIRAGNWLCEVQDDDGAWRRHLSAFCQPQPTPDSYVYNARTAWALCLAAQASNSPRYREAGRKNVAYVVSRTFNNGWSQDNCLNDTRKPLLHTIAYTFQGLLEAGLLLGEEEPIRRVRIGNAHLAESFEQTGQLYGRYDASWKPVVRWRCLTGEAQTAIVWYRLAQVTGESVWRERAIALTNQVKATQALDGNPDVVGGIKGSHPIYGWYGKDQYLNWAAKFFADALMLEAGYGRASTSG
;
A
#
# COMPACT_ATOMS: atom_id res chain seq x y z
N MET A 1 19.77 19.58 -7.75
CA MET A 1 19.85 20.07 -6.36
C MET A 1 19.38 19.01 -5.36
N GLN A 2 18.17 18.46 -5.47
CA GLN A 2 17.63 17.49 -4.49
C GLN A 2 18.54 16.27 -4.25
N SER A 3 19.04 15.63 -5.32
CA SER A 3 19.96 14.47 -5.19
C SER A 3 21.26 14.82 -4.47
N ILE A 4 21.78 16.03 -4.65
CA ILE A 4 23.00 16.51 -3.96
C ILE A 4 22.68 16.76 -2.49
N ASN A 5 21.54 17.38 -2.17
CA ASN A 5 21.13 17.62 -0.80
C ASN A 5 20.88 16.29 -0.04
N ASP A 6 20.26 15.31 -0.71
CA ASP A 6 20.09 13.97 -0.14
C ASP A 6 21.44 13.28 0.12
N PHE A 7 22.38 13.37 -0.84
CA PHE A 7 23.73 12.81 -0.67
C PHE A 7 24.49 13.44 0.51
N LEU A 8 24.34 14.76 0.69
CA LEU A 8 24.99 15.50 1.78
C LEU A 8 24.20 15.45 3.10
N GLY A 9 23.08 14.73 3.17
CA GLY A 9 22.20 14.69 4.35
C GLY A 9 21.48 16.01 4.66
N ARG A 10 21.53 16.98 3.74
CA ARG A 10 20.95 18.32 3.93
C ARG A 10 19.45 18.39 3.63
N SER A 11 18.84 17.30 3.18
CA SER A 11 17.41 17.21 2.88
C SER A 11 16.58 16.70 4.07
N LEU A 12 17.23 16.28 5.14
CA LEU A 12 16.54 15.85 6.36
C LEU A 12 16.14 17.07 7.20
N ILE A 13 14.90 17.03 7.69
CA ILE A 13 14.36 18.05 8.60
C ILE A 13 14.17 17.45 9.99
N THR A 14 14.12 18.29 11.01
CA THR A 14 13.60 17.89 12.31
C THR A 14 12.09 17.62 12.16
N PRO A 15 11.60 16.42 12.56
CA PRO A 15 10.17 16.12 12.50
C PRO A 15 9.34 17.17 13.24
N ARG A 16 8.29 17.66 12.59
CA ARG A 16 7.28 18.55 13.14
C ARG A 16 6.10 17.74 13.71
N PRO A 17 5.11 18.37 14.33
CA PRO A 17 3.90 17.67 14.76
C PRO A 17 3.25 16.86 13.61
N ALA A 18 2.70 15.69 13.92
CA ALA A 18 2.10 14.80 12.93
C ALA A 18 1.04 15.48 12.06
N ALA A 19 0.27 16.42 12.65
CA ALA A 19 -0.77 17.15 11.93
C ALA A 19 -0.23 18.00 10.77
N GLU A 20 0.94 18.64 10.92
CA GLU A 20 1.57 19.43 9.86
C GLU A 20 2.02 18.54 8.69
N HIS A 21 2.62 17.40 9.00
CA HIS A 21 3.00 16.40 8.01
C HIS A 21 1.80 15.81 7.28
N LEU A 22 0.72 15.54 8.02
CA LEU A 22 -0.53 14.99 7.48
C LEU A 22 -1.23 15.99 6.55
N GLU A 23 -1.34 17.25 6.96
CA GLU A 23 -1.91 18.32 6.11
C GLU A 23 -1.10 18.46 4.81
N ALA A 24 0.23 18.48 4.91
CA ALA A 24 1.11 18.63 3.76
C ALA A 24 1.00 17.44 2.78
N VAL A 25 0.96 16.19 3.28
CA VAL A 25 0.85 15.02 2.40
C VAL A 25 -0.53 14.91 1.76
N MET A 26 -1.61 15.27 2.46
CA MET A 26 -2.95 15.29 1.89
C MET A 26 -3.10 16.39 0.82
N ALA A 27 -2.50 17.55 1.05
CA ALA A 27 -2.43 18.62 0.03
C ALA A 27 -1.65 18.16 -1.22
N TRP A 28 -0.57 17.39 -1.04
CA TRP A 28 0.17 16.81 -2.17
C TRP A 28 -0.67 15.79 -2.95
N LEU A 29 -1.41 14.92 -2.27
CA LEU A 29 -2.32 13.96 -2.91
C LEU A 29 -3.47 14.66 -3.66
N CYS A 30 -3.99 15.77 -3.13
CA CYS A 30 -4.96 16.59 -3.86
C CYS A 30 -4.37 17.15 -5.16
N ARG A 31 -3.14 17.68 -5.12
CA ARG A 31 -2.45 18.14 -6.35
C ARG A 31 -2.26 16.99 -7.34
N ALA A 32 -1.85 15.80 -6.86
CA ALA A 32 -1.70 14.63 -7.72
C ALA A 32 -3.01 14.21 -8.41
N GLN A 33 -4.17 14.50 -7.80
CA GLN A 33 -5.49 14.32 -8.45
C GLN A 33 -5.80 15.45 -9.42
N ASP A 34 -5.40 16.69 -9.13
CA ASP A 34 -5.81 17.89 -9.88
C ASP A 34 -4.93 18.17 -11.12
N VAL A 35 -3.79 17.50 -11.28
CA VAL A 35 -2.86 17.76 -12.40
C VAL A 35 -3.24 17.08 -13.70
N GLY A 36 -4.11 16.08 -13.68
CA GLY A 36 -4.67 15.41 -14.85
C GLY A 36 -6.00 16.02 -15.27
N ASP A 37 -6.46 15.66 -16.48
CA ASP A 37 -7.78 16.04 -17.00
C ASP A 37 -8.88 15.02 -16.61
N ASP A 38 -8.51 14.01 -15.83
CA ASP A 38 -9.39 12.98 -15.28
C ASP A 38 -9.49 13.07 -13.76
N ASP A 39 -10.29 12.22 -13.14
CA ASP A 39 -10.48 12.20 -11.70
C ASP A 39 -9.57 11.17 -10.98
N GLY A 40 -8.66 10.54 -11.72
CA GLY A 40 -7.64 9.65 -11.19
C GLY A 40 -6.49 10.42 -10.53
N VAL A 41 -5.64 9.70 -9.80
CA VAL A 41 -4.48 10.27 -9.13
C VAL A 41 -3.22 9.98 -9.93
N ALA A 42 -2.48 11.05 -10.30
CA ALA A 42 -1.20 10.93 -10.98
C ALA A 42 -0.26 10.02 -10.21
N ARG A 43 0.35 9.05 -10.91
CA ARG A 43 1.20 8.01 -10.32
C ARG A 43 2.33 8.58 -9.47
N MET A 44 2.98 9.65 -9.94
CA MET A 44 4.16 10.21 -9.29
C MET A 44 4.48 11.61 -9.82
N TYR A 45 5.34 12.33 -9.10
CA TYR A 45 6.09 13.48 -9.61
C TYR A 45 7.55 13.10 -9.79
N HIS A 46 8.06 13.18 -11.03
CA HIS A 46 9.46 12.92 -11.34
C HIS A 46 10.23 14.24 -11.48
N LEU A 47 11.37 14.37 -10.80
CA LEU A 47 12.15 15.63 -10.72
C LEU A 47 12.54 16.26 -12.08
N LYS A 48 12.60 15.43 -13.15
CA LYS A 48 12.97 15.89 -14.51
C LYS A 48 11.81 15.88 -15.50
N GLN A 49 10.80 14.99 -15.28
CA GLN A 49 9.73 14.76 -16.25
C GLN A 49 8.38 15.36 -15.81
N GLY A 50 8.29 15.83 -14.55
CA GLY A 50 7.04 16.33 -14.00
C GLY A 50 6.06 15.22 -13.58
N TRP A 51 4.78 15.52 -13.58
CA TRP A 51 3.72 14.62 -13.16
C TRP A 51 3.50 13.50 -14.19
N GLY A 52 3.29 12.29 -13.68
CA GLY A 52 2.92 11.12 -14.48
C GLY A 52 1.42 11.05 -14.73
N ALA A 53 0.98 10.07 -15.54
CA ALA A 53 -0.43 9.79 -15.78
C ALA A 53 -1.11 9.18 -14.55
N SER A 54 -2.45 9.22 -14.53
CA SER A 54 -3.28 8.60 -13.51
C SER A 54 -3.10 7.08 -13.48
N TYR A 55 -3.12 6.52 -12.26
CA TYR A 55 -2.84 5.11 -12.02
C TYR A 55 -3.99 4.44 -11.27
N PRO A 56 -4.78 3.58 -11.94
CA PRO A 56 -5.96 2.96 -11.33
C PRO A 56 -5.65 2.21 -10.02
N GLU A 57 -4.64 1.36 -10.02
CA GLU A 57 -4.25 0.62 -8.79
C GLU A 57 -4.19 1.52 -7.56
N THR A 58 -3.47 2.64 -7.70
CA THR A 58 -3.17 3.50 -6.55
C THR A 58 -4.31 4.45 -6.25
N THR A 59 -5.03 4.92 -7.26
CA THR A 59 -6.25 5.72 -7.08
C THR A 59 -7.26 4.95 -6.23
N GLY A 60 -7.47 3.66 -6.55
CA GLY A 60 -8.40 2.81 -5.83
C GLY A 60 -8.13 2.74 -4.34
N TYR A 61 -6.89 2.46 -3.91
CA TYR A 61 -6.61 2.38 -2.48
C TYR A 61 -6.31 3.74 -1.80
N ILE A 62 -6.22 4.85 -2.55
CA ILE A 62 -6.19 6.21 -2.00
C ILE A 62 -7.59 6.64 -1.52
N ILE A 63 -8.66 6.16 -2.14
CA ILE A 63 -10.04 6.48 -1.76
C ILE A 63 -10.30 6.33 -0.25
N PRO A 64 -10.02 5.17 0.39
CA PRO A 64 -10.22 5.05 1.85
C PRO A 64 -9.41 6.05 2.67
N THR A 65 -8.19 6.43 2.26
CA THR A 65 -7.40 7.46 2.94
C THR A 65 -8.11 8.82 2.95
N PHE A 66 -8.71 9.20 1.82
CA PHE A 66 -9.46 10.45 1.71
C PHE A 66 -10.74 10.42 2.55
N ILE A 67 -11.45 9.30 2.60
CA ILE A 67 -12.65 9.13 3.46
C ILE A 67 -12.26 9.24 4.93
N GLU A 68 -11.22 8.55 5.37
CA GLU A 68 -10.76 8.61 6.77
C GLU A 68 -10.26 10.01 7.14
N TYR A 69 -9.55 10.69 6.23
CA TYR A 69 -9.11 12.06 6.48
C TYR A 69 -10.29 13.06 6.51
N ALA A 70 -11.31 12.87 5.66
CA ALA A 70 -12.55 13.66 5.73
C ALA A 70 -13.23 13.53 7.11
N ARG A 71 -13.32 12.32 7.63
CA ARG A 71 -13.88 12.03 8.96
C ARG A 71 -13.02 12.60 10.08
N TYR A 72 -11.69 12.47 9.97
CA TYR A 72 -10.74 12.98 10.96
C TYR A 72 -10.80 14.50 11.10
N THR A 73 -10.97 15.21 9.98
CA THR A 73 -10.95 16.68 9.93
C THR A 73 -12.33 17.32 9.87
N ALA A 74 -13.41 16.52 9.70
CA ALA A 74 -14.76 16.98 9.39
C ALA A 74 -14.84 17.85 8.10
N ARG A 75 -13.94 17.61 7.13
CA ARG A 75 -13.84 18.38 5.87
C ARG A 75 -14.42 17.56 4.71
N GLU A 76 -15.66 17.85 4.32
CA GLU A 76 -16.38 17.13 3.26
C GLU A 76 -15.71 17.19 1.87
N GLU A 77 -14.85 18.15 1.62
CA GLU A 77 -14.15 18.27 0.35
C GLU A 77 -13.37 17.00 0.02
N TYR A 78 -12.76 16.33 1.02
CA TYR A 78 -12.03 15.08 0.83
C TYR A 78 -12.96 13.91 0.51
N LEU A 79 -14.18 13.90 1.05
CA LEU A 79 -15.18 12.91 0.69
C LEU A 79 -15.65 13.12 -0.76
N ARG A 80 -15.85 14.36 -1.19
CA ARG A 80 -16.17 14.65 -2.61
C ARG A 80 -15.06 14.19 -3.55
N ARG A 81 -13.79 14.40 -3.19
CA ARG A 81 -12.63 13.91 -3.94
C ARG A 81 -12.59 12.39 -4.02
N ALA A 82 -12.85 11.70 -2.90
CA ALA A 82 -12.94 10.24 -2.84
C ALA A 82 -14.04 9.70 -3.78
N ARG A 83 -15.20 10.35 -3.85
CA ARG A 83 -16.28 9.98 -4.77
C ARG A 83 -15.87 10.13 -6.23
N ARG A 84 -15.23 11.26 -6.60
CA ARG A 84 -14.72 11.46 -7.96
C ARG A 84 -13.73 10.35 -8.37
N MET A 85 -12.78 10.00 -7.50
CA MET A 85 -11.88 8.87 -7.73
C MET A 85 -12.65 7.55 -7.92
N ALA A 86 -13.65 7.27 -7.09
CA ALA A 86 -14.40 6.03 -7.15
C ALA A 86 -15.30 5.93 -8.39
N ASP A 87 -15.88 7.03 -8.85
CA ASP A 87 -16.63 7.12 -10.10
C ASP A 87 -15.69 6.91 -11.29
N TRP A 88 -14.53 7.57 -11.31
CA TRP A 88 -13.51 7.36 -12.34
C TRP A 88 -13.02 5.89 -12.41
N GLU A 89 -12.87 5.21 -11.29
CA GLU A 89 -12.50 3.78 -11.26
C GLU A 89 -13.60 2.89 -11.89
N ILE A 90 -14.88 3.29 -11.82
CA ILE A 90 -15.95 2.60 -12.54
C ILE A 90 -15.81 2.82 -14.05
N ASP A 91 -15.51 4.05 -14.47
CA ASP A 91 -15.40 4.41 -15.88
C ASP A 91 -14.23 3.69 -16.59
N VAL A 92 -13.11 3.48 -15.86
CA VAL A 92 -11.92 2.79 -16.38
C VAL A 92 -11.93 1.28 -16.12
N GLN A 93 -12.93 0.74 -15.41
CA GLN A 93 -13.04 -0.70 -15.18
C GLN A 93 -13.25 -1.44 -16.50
N MET A 94 -12.44 -2.46 -16.76
CA MET A 94 -12.51 -3.26 -17.97
C MET A 94 -13.86 -4.02 -18.07
N PRO A 95 -14.34 -4.33 -19.28
CA PRO A 95 -15.59 -5.11 -19.49
C PRO A 95 -15.58 -6.47 -18.77
N SER A 96 -14.42 -7.08 -18.58
CA SER A 96 -14.24 -8.32 -17.80
C SER A 96 -14.48 -8.14 -16.29
N GLY A 97 -14.53 -6.93 -15.78
CA GLY A 97 -14.54 -6.60 -14.36
C GLY A 97 -13.15 -6.37 -13.77
N ALA A 98 -12.08 -6.68 -14.49
CA ALA A 98 -10.71 -6.42 -14.08
C ALA A 98 -10.37 -4.93 -14.08
N VAL A 99 -9.22 -4.60 -13.48
CA VAL A 99 -8.55 -3.32 -13.61
C VAL A 99 -7.22 -3.53 -14.31
N GLN A 100 -6.86 -2.59 -15.20
CA GLN A 100 -5.61 -2.69 -15.95
C GLN A 100 -4.37 -2.55 -15.06
N GLY A 101 -3.28 -3.19 -15.48
CA GLY A 101 -1.93 -2.95 -14.97
C GLY A 101 -1.37 -1.65 -15.52
N GLY A 102 -0.65 -0.89 -14.68
CA GLY A 102 -0.04 0.35 -15.10
C GLY A 102 -0.95 1.57 -15.09
N THR A 103 -0.44 2.66 -15.65
CA THR A 103 -1.19 3.91 -15.80
C THR A 103 -2.18 3.82 -16.96
N ILE A 104 -3.10 4.79 -17.05
CA ILE A 104 -4.06 4.86 -18.16
C ILE A 104 -3.40 5.01 -19.54
N ASN A 105 -2.14 5.44 -19.60
CA ASN A 105 -1.36 5.58 -20.84
C ASN A 105 -0.61 4.29 -21.23
N ASP A 106 -0.60 3.29 -20.36
CA ASP A 106 0.03 1.99 -20.65
C ASP A 106 -0.93 1.07 -21.42
N PRO A 107 -0.44 0.06 -22.15
CA PRO A 107 -1.31 -0.89 -22.83
C PRO A 107 -2.30 -1.56 -21.85
N SER A 108 -3.58 -1.53 -22.21
CA SER A 108 -4.66 -2.07 -21.37
C SER A 108 -4.53 -3.60 -21.24
N SER A 109 -4.07 -4.04 -20.11
CA SER A 109 -3.89 -5.45 -19.74
C SER A 109 -4.40 -5.68 -18.32
N PRO A 110 -5.28 -6.67 -18.09
CA PRO A 110 -5.83 -6.92 -16.76
C PRO A 110 -4.72 -7.38 -15.80
N ALA A 111 -4.79 -6.92 -14.54
CA ALA A 111 -3.82 -7.28 -13.51
C ALA A 111 -4.51 -7.64 -12.19
N VAL A 112 -4.15 -8.80 -11.63
CA VAL A 112 -4.72 -9.35 -10.40
C VAL A 112 -4.51 -8.39 -9.23
N PHE A 113 -3.27 -7.96 -9.03
CA PHE A 113 -2.95 -7.08 -7.91
C PHE A 113 -3.73 -5.76 -8.00
N ASN A 114 -3.70 -5.11 -9.17
CA ASN A 114 -4.37 -3.83 -9.41
C ASN A 114 -5.89 -3.94 -9.16
N THR A 115 -6.53 -5.00 -9.69
CA THR A 115 -7.95 -5.26 -9.47
C THR A 115 -8.28 -5.39 -7.97
N GLY A 116 -7.44 -6.13 -7.22
CA GLY A 116 -7.59 -6.24 -5.77
C GLY A 116 -7.44 -4.90 -5.05
N GLN A 117 -6.54 -4.03 -5.51
CA GLN A 117 -6.33 -2.73 -4.83
C GLN A 117 -7.51 -1.77 -5.03
N VAL A 118 -8.17 -1.79 -6.18
CA VAL A 118 -9.34 -0.92 -6.45
C VAL A 118 -10.56 -1.36 -5.63
N ILE A 119 -10.70 -2.65 -5.33
CA ILE A 119 -11.77 -3.15 -4.43
C ILE A 119 -11.77 -2.44 -3.08
N PHE A 120 -10.60 -2.08 -2.52
CA PHE A 120 -10.55 -1.31 -1.26
C PHE A 120 -11.31 0.01 -1.36
N GLY A 121 -11.15 0.71 -2.49
CA GLY A 121 -11.85 1.97 -2.76
C GLY A 121 -13.36 1.77 -2.86
N TRP A 122 -13.80 0.83 -3.68
CA TRP A 122 -15.24 0.58 -3.86
C TRP A 122 -15.91 0.08 -2.58
N VAL A 123 -15.26 -0.78 -1.79
CA VAL A 123 -15.79 -1.18 -0.46
C VAL A 123 -15.92 0.03 0.46
N ALA A 124 -14.91 0.89 0.52
CA ALA A 124 -14.91 2.04 1.42
C ALA A 124 -16.01 3.05 1.04
N ILE A 125 -16.13 3.39 -0.25
CA ILE A 125 -17.11 4.37 -0.70
C ILE A 125 -18.55 3.78 -0.68
N PHE A 126 -18.73 2.49 -0.93
CA PHE A 126 -20.02 1.82 -0.76
C PHE A 126 -20.50 1.90 0.69
N ARG A 127 -19.63 1.58 1.66
CA ARG A 127 -19.97 1.69 3.10
C ARG A 127 -20.30 3.13 3.53
N GLU A 128 -19.74 4.12 2.84
CA GLU A 128 -19.99 5.55 3.12
C GLU A 128 -21.29 6.06 2.52
N SER A 129 -21.67 5.54 1.34
CA SER A 129 -22.76 6.12 0.53
C SER A 129 -23.98 5.23 0.36
N ASN A 130 -23.84 3.92 0.55
CA ASN A 130 -24.79 2.87 0.16
C ASN A 130 -25.19 2.91 -1.34
N ASP A 131 -24.34 3.47 -2.21
CA ASP A 131 -24.58 3.55 -3.64
C ASP A 131 -24.22 2.21 -4.31
N GLU A 132 -25.24 1.54 -4.84
CA GLU A 132 -25.14 0.23 -5.50
C GLU A 132 -24.21 0.19 -6.71
N ARG A 133 -23.87 1.32 -7.33
CA ARG A 133 -22.90 1.37 -8.43
C ARG A 133 -21.53 0.83 -7.98
N TYR A 134 -21.08 1.20 -6.78
CA TYR A 134 -19.82 0.74 -6.23
C TYR A 134 -19.87 -0.74 -5.82
N LEU A 135 -21.01 -1.18 -5.28
CA LEU A 135 -21.22 -2.62 -4.99
C LEU A 135 -21.18 -3.44 -6.28
N ASN A 136 -21.82 -2.99 -7.35
CA ASN A 136 -21.80 -3.68 -8.63
C ASN A 136 -20.40 -3.72 -9.26
N ALA A 137 -19.59 -2.66 -9.13
CA ALA A 137 -18.22 -2.61 -9.62
C ALA A 137 -17.33 -3.60 -8.85
N LEU A 138 -17.41 -3.61 -7.51
CA LEU A 138 -16.64 -4.56 -6.70
C LEU A 138 -17.06 -6.02 -6.94
N ILE A 139 -18.35 -6.30 -7.20
CA ILE A 139 -18.82 -7.64 -7.54
C ILE A 139 -18.22 -8.12 -8.87
N ARG A 140 -18.19 -7.26 -9.90
CA ARG A 140 -17.54 -7.60 -11.17
C ARG A 140 -16.05 -7.91 -10.98
N ALA A 141 -15.36 -7.10 -10.20
CA ALA A 141 -13.94 -7.30 -9.89
C ALA A 141 -13.69 -8.59 -9.09
N GLY A 142 -14.50 -8.84 -8.05
CA GLY A 142 -14.42 -10.05 -7.24
C GLY A 142 -14.71 -11.33 -8.03
N ASN A 143 -15.68 -11.29 -8.94
CA ASN A 143 -15.98 -12.41 -9.84
C ASN A 143 -14.78 -12.72 -10.74
N TRP A 144 -14.20 -11.69 -11.39
CA TRP A 144 -13.02 -11.87 -12.23
C TRP A 144 -11.83 -12.44 -11.46
N LEU A 145 -11.54 -11.93 -10.26
CA LEU A 145 -10.46 -12.46 -9.42
C LEU A 145 -10.66 -13.95 -9.10
N CYS A 146 -11.90 -14.36 -8.80
CA CYS A 146 -12.23 -15.76 -8.55
C CYS A 146 -12.13 -16.65 -9.81
N GLU A 147 -12.40 -16.11 -10.99
CA GLU A 147 -12.32 -16.83 -12.27
C GLU A 147 -10.88 -17.09 -12.72
N VAL A 148 -9.97 -16.17 -12.38
CA VAL A 148 -8.55 -16.27 -12.76
C VAL A 148 -7.67 -16.88 -11.68
N GLN A 149 -8.25 -17.21 -10.49
CA GLN A 149 -7.54 -17.88 -9.41
C GLN A 149 -7.33 -19.36 -9.75
N ASP A 150 -6.14 -19.87 -9.46
CA ASP A 150 -5.83 -21.29 -9.57
C ASP A 150 -6.39 -22.08 -8.39
N ASP A 151 -6.54 -23.40 -8.54
CA ASP A 151 -7.20 -24.27 -7.53
C ASP A 151 -6.52 -24.25 -6.16
N ASP A 152 -5.18 -24.04 -6.14
CA ASP A 152 -4.38 -23.95 -4.92
C ASP A 152 -4.43 -22.56 -4.26
N GLY A 153 -5.17 -21.61 -4.82
CA GLY A 153 -5.33 -20.25 -4.32
C GLY A 153 -4.32 -19.24 -4.84
N ALA A 154 -3.34 -19.66 -5.65
CA ALA A 154 -2.42 -18.74 -6.31
C ALA A 154 -3.09 -17.99 -7.46
N TRP A 155 -2.45 -16.90 -7.90
CA TRP A 155 -2.71 -16.26 -9.18
C TRP A 155 -1.43 -16.29 -10.00
N ARG A 156 -1.38 -17.13 -11.06
CA ARG A 156 -0.22 -17.27 -11.97
C ARG A 156 -0.42 -16.54 -13.28
N ARG A 157 -1.67 -16.22 -13.60
CA ARG A 157 -2.06 -15.42 -14.77
C ARG A 157 -2.29 -13.97 -14.39
N HIS A 158 -2.14 -13.06 -15.34
CA HIS A 158 -2.39 -11.62 -15.16
C HIS A 158 -1.55 -11.01 -14.02
N LEU A 159 -0.31 -11.48 -13.90
CA LEU A 159 0.71 -10.86 -13.04
C LEU A 159 1.08 -9.49 -13.62
N SER A 160 1.56 -8.58 -12.76
CA SER A 160 1.88 -7.20 -13.17
C SER A 160 2.77 -7.14 -14.41
N ALA A 161 2.40 -6.32 -15.38
CA ALA A 161 3.12 -6.12 -16.63
C ALA A 161 4.50 -5.43 -16.48
N PHE A 162 4.75 -4.79 -15.32
CA PHE A 162 5.93 -3.93 -15.12
C PHE A 162 7.18 -4.62 -14.65
N CYS A 163 7.10 -5.87 -14.19
CA CYS A 163 8.23 -6.53 -13.58
C CYS A 163 8.42 -7.93 -14.15
N GLN A 164 9.62 -8.16 -14.64
CA GLN A 164 10.11 -9.49 -15.04
C GLN A 164 11.14 -9.93 -13.98
N PRO A 165 10.71 -10.41 -12.80
CA PRO A 165 11.64 -10.79 -11.76
C PRO A 165 12.49 -11.99 -12.16
N GLN A 166 13.73 -12.01 -11.66
CA GLN A 166 14.64 -13.12 -11.85
C GLN A 166 15.13 -13.65 -10.49
N PRO A 167 15.04 -14.95 -10.25
CA PRO A 167 14.31 -15.94 -11.06
C PRO A 167 12.80 -15.63 -11.14
N THR A 168 12.13 -16.16 -12.14
CA THR A 168 10.68 -15.98 -12.31
C THR A 168 9.94 -16.60 -11.13
N PRO A 169 9.05 -15.86 -10.44
CA PRO A 169 8.28 -16.39 -9.33
C PRO A 169 7.19 -17.34 -9.83
N ASP A 170 6.77 -18.26 -8.97
CA ASP A 170 5.58 -19.07 -9.24
C ASP A 170 4.32 -18.18 -9.22
N SER A 171 4.14 -17.39 -8.18
CA SER A 171 3.12 -16.36 -8.05
C SER A 171 3.61 -15.29 -7.05
N TYR A 172 3.05 -14.08 -7.12
CA TYR A 172 3.42 -13.03 -6.16
C TYR A 172 2.70 -13.20 -4.83
N VAL A 173 3.45 -13.45 -3.76
CA VAL A 173 2.87 -13.61 -2.40
C VAL A 173 2.29 -12.30 -1.83
N TYR A 174 2.69 -11.13 -2.34
CA TYR A 174 2.07 -9.86 -1.96
C TYR A 174 0.60 -9.73 -2.44
N ASN A 175 0.11 -10.68 -3.27
CA ASN A 175 -1.32 -10.87 -3.53
C ASN A 175 -2.12 -11.24 -2.27
N ALA A 176 -1.48 -11.49 -1.12
CA ALA A 176 -2.15 -11.48 0.18
C ALA A 176 -3.00 -10.22 0.40
N ARG A 177 -2.61 -9.05 -0.20
CA ARG A 177 -3.46 -7.85 -0.19
C ARG A 177 -4.72 -8.01 -1.05
N THR A 178 -4.62 -8.68 -2.20
CA THR A 178 -5.79 -9.03 -3.02
C THR A 178 -6.72 -9.98 -2.26
N ALA A 179 -6.17 -10.95 -1.51
CA ALA A 179 -6.94 -11.81 -0.63
C ALA A 179 -7.68 -11.02 0.47
N TRP A 180 -7.01 -10.05 1.10
CA TRP A 180 -7.64 -9.14 2.06
C TRP A 180 -8.78 -8.35 1.41
N ALA A 181 -8.58 -7.79 0.22
CA ALA A 181 -9.62 -7.08 -0.52
C ALA A 181 -10.84 -7.98 -0.81
N LEU A 182 -10.62 -9.25 -1.20
CA LEU A 182 -11.70 -10.22 -1.39
C LEU A 182 -12.44 -10.53 -0.08
N CYS A 183 -11.76 -10.61 1.06
CA CYS A 183 -12.42 -10.79 2.36
C CYS A 183 -13.33 -9.59 2.70
N LEU A 184 -12.90 -8.34 2.38
CA LEU A 184 -13.72 -7.16 2.55
C LEU A 184 -14.91 -7.13 1.56
N ALA A 185 -14.67 -7.51 0.30
CA ALA A 185 -15.73 -7.66 -0.70
C ALA A 185 -16.75 -8.72 -0.30
N ALA A 186 -16.30 -9.81 0.32
CA ALA A 186 -17.17 -10.85 0.85
C ALA A 186 -18.14 -10.33 1.93
N GLN A 187 -17.65 -9.47 2.82
CA GLN A 187 -18.50 -8.81 3.82
C GLN A 187 -19.49 -7.84 3.18
N ALA A 188 -19.03 -7.01 2.23
CA ALA A 188 -19.88 -6.01 1.59
C ALA A 188 -20.99 -6.61 0.72
N SER A 189 -20.72 -7.77 0.06
CA SER A 189 -21.64 -8.42 -0.88
C SER A 189 -22.28 -9.70 -0.33
N ASN A 190 -22.00 -10.08 0.92
CA ASN A 190 -22.42 -11.36 1.53
C ASN A 190 -22.02 -12.60 0.68
N SER A 191 -20.85 -12.55 0.00
CA SER A 191 -20.41 -13.61 -0.91
C SER A 191 -19.46 -14.61 -0.23
N PRO A 192 -19.91 -15.86 0.04
CA PRO A 192 -19.02 -16.90 0.57
C PRO A 192 -17.92 -17.30 -0.43
N ARG A 193 -18.16 -17.11 -1.76
CA ARG A 193 -17.18 -17.40 -2.81
C ARG A 193 -15.93 -16.51 -2.67
N TYR A 194 -16.12 -15.22 -2.39
CA TYR A 194 -14.99 -14.29 -2.22
C TYR A 194 -14.21 -14.58 -0.94
N ARG A 195 -14.91 -14.91 0.15
CA ARG A 195 -14.29 -15.33 1.41
C ARG A 195 -13.41 -16.55 1.20
N GLU A 196 -13.92 -17.57 0.48
CA GLU A 196 -13.18 -18.80 0.20
C GLU A 196 -11.97 -18.54 -0.71
N ALA A 197 -12.11 -17.72 -1.75
CA ALA A 197 -11.00 -17.33 -2.61
C ALA A 197 -9.90 -16.59 -1.84
N GLY A 198 -10.28 -15.68 -0.95
CA GLY A 198 -9.35 -15.01 -0.03
C GLY A 198 -8.62 -15.99 0.87
N ARG A 199 -9.36 -16.93 1.48
CA ARG A 199 -8.81 -17.96 2.38
C ARG A 199 -7.80 -18.88 1.66
N LYS A 200 -8.13 -19.32 0.44
CA LYS A 200 -7.22 -20.15 -0.37
C LYS A 200 -5.90 -19.43 -0.64
N ASN A 201 -5.95 -18.13 -1.02
CA ASN A 201 -4.72 -17.38 -1.25
C ASN A 201 -3.91 -17.18 0.04
N VAL A 202 -4.56 -16.88 1.17
CA VAL A 202 -3.87 -16.79 2.48
C VAL A 202 -3.14 -18.09 2.79
N ALA A 203 -3.79 -19.25 2.60
CA ALA A 203 -3.17 -20.56 2.81
C ALA A 203 -1.98 -20.79 1.87
N TYR A 204 -2.11 -20.42 0.57
CA TYR A 204 -1.01 -20.44 -0.39
C TYR A 204 0.17 -19.60 0.09
N VAL A 205 -0.06 -18.33 0.47
CA VAL A 205 1.00 -17.42 0.92
C VAL A 205 1.68 -17.92 2.19
N VAL A 206 0.91 -18.46 3.15
CA VAL A 206 1.47 -19.07 4.36
C VAL A 206 2.36 -20.27 4.01
N SER A 207 1.99 -21.10 3.04
CA SER A 207 2.82 -22.22 2.57
C SER A 207 4.15 -21.77 1.94
N ARG A 208 4.20 -20.53 1.43
CA ARG A 208 5.41 -19.91 0.84
C ARG A 208 6.20 -19.07 1.86
N THR A 209 5.74 -19.02 3.11
CA THR A 209 6.37 -18.23 4.19
C THR A 209 7.13 -19.14 5.13
N PHE A 210 8.42 -18.89 5.31
CA PHE A 210 9.31 -19.67 6.18
C PHE A 210 8.98 -19.45 7.67
N ASN A 211 9.54 -20.30 8.53
CA ASN A 211 9.33 -20.20 9.97
C ASN A 211 9.82 -18.91 10.59
N ASN A 212 10.78 -18.21 9.95
CA ASN A 212 11.25 -16.88 10.35
C ASN A 212 10.40 -15.73 9.78
N GLY A 213 9.25 -16.01 9.16
CA GLY A 213 8.35 -15.00 8.60
C GLY A 213 8.76 -14.44 7.23
N TRP A 214 9.91 -14.86 6.66
CA TRP A 214 10.29 -14.44 5.33
C TRP A 214 9.53 -15.25 4.27
N SER A 215 9.00 -14.55 3.23
CA SER A 215 8.19 -15.19 2.18
C SER A 215 8.94 -15.27 0.87
N GLN A 216 8.91 -16.42 0.21
CA GLN A 216 9.39 -16.61 -1.17
C GLN A 216 8.54 -15.79 -2.15
N ASP A 217 9.10 -15.51 -3.33
CA ASP A 217 8.39 -14.85 -4.45
C ASP A 217 7.76 -13.49 -4.09
N ASN A 218 8.33 -12.84 -3.08
CA ASN A 218 7.87 -11.57 -2.53
C ASN A 218 8.67 -10.39 -3.13
N CYS A 219 8.56 -10.17 -4.42
CA CYS A 219 9.39 -9.17 -5.08
C CYS A 219 8.74 -8.55 -6.32
N LEU A 220 9.31 -7.43 -6.77
CA LEU A 220 9.04 -6.83 -8.08
C LEU A 220 10.07 -7.23 -9.14
N ASN A 221 11.32 -7.53 -8.76
CA ASN A 221 12.39 -7.80 -9.73
C ASN A 221 13.47 -8.80 -9.28
N ASP A 222 13.66 -9.07 -7.99
CA ASP A 222 14.59 -10.09 -7.47
C ASP A 222 13.93 -10.84 -6.32
N THR A 223 13.58 -12.11 -6.55
CA THR A 223 12.89 -12.98 -5.58
C THR A 223 13.73 -13.29 -4.34
N ARG A 224 15.06 -13.17 -4.43
CA ARG A 224 15.97 -13.43 -3.32
C ARG A 224 16.18 -12.20 -2.42
N LYS A 225 15.84 -11.03 -2.92
CA LYS A 225 16.05 -9.73 -2.26
C LYS A 225 14.82 -8.84 -2.41
N PRO A 226 13.69 -9.25 -1.80
CA PRO A 226 12.45 -8.49 -1.89
C PRO A 226 12.62 -7.08 -1.35
N LEU A 227 11.82 -6.16 -1.90
CA LEU A 227 11.68 -4.81 -1.39
C LEU A 227 10.94 -4.81 -0.06
N LEU A 228 11.32 -3.92 0.84
CA LEU A 228 10.54 -3.68 2.07
C LEU A 228 9.07 -3.33 1.76
N HIS A 229 8.82 -2.66 0.64
CA HIS A 229 7.48 -2.38 0.13
C HIS A 229 6.63 -3.64 -0.11
N THR A 230 7.15 -4.63 -0.84
CA THR A 230 6.42 -5.88 -1.11
C THR A 230 6.34 -6.76 0.14
N ILE A 231 7.37 -6.76 0.99
CA ILE A 231 7.35 -7.42 2.31
C ILE A 231 6.19 -6.85 3.15
N ALA A 232 6.08 -5.53 3.25
CA ALA A 232 5.03 -4.88 4.02
C ALA A 232 3.62 -5.11 3.42
N TYR A 233 3.49 -5.18 2.09
CA TYR A 233 2.25 -5.60 1.45
C TYR A 233 1.81 -6.99 1.88
N THR A 234 2.73 -7.96 1.86
CA THR A 234 2.45 -9.33 2.28
C THR A 234 2.05 -9.38 3.75
N PHE A 235 2.77 -8.68 4.63
CA PHE A 235 2.44 -8.65 6.04
C PHE A 235 1.09 -8.00 6.32
N GLN A 236 0.79 -6.87 5.69
CA GLN A 236 -0.50 -6.23 5.86
C GLN A 236 -1.64 -7.12 5.34
N GLY A 237 -1.47 -7.73 4.17
CA GLY A 237 -2.45 -8.64 3.59
C GLY A 237 -2.73 -9.85 4.48
N LEU A 238 -1.67 -10.53 4.96
CA LEU A 238 -1.81 -11.68 5.86
C LEU A 238 -2.42 -11.32 7.22
N LEU A 239 -2.02 -10.17 7.79
CA LEU A 239 -2.56 -9.71 9.07
C LEU A 239 -4.07 -9.45 8.98
N GLU A 240 -4.47 -8.61 8.04
CA GLU A 240 -5.86 -8.17 7.94
C GLU A 240 -6.78 -9.28 7.41
N ALA A 241 -6.32 -10.08 6.43
CA ALA A 241 -7.09 -11.24 5.99
C ALA A 241 -7.19 -12.30 7.08
N GLY A 242 -6.12 -12.57 7.83
CA GLY A 242 -6.13 -13.49 8.97
C GLY A 242 -7.14 -13.09 10.03
N LEU A 243 -7.19 -11.79 10.38
CA LEU A 243 -8.18 -11.25 11.32
C LEU A 243 -9.62 -11.42 10.81
N LEU A 244 -9.90 -11.13 9.54
CA LEU A 244 -11.22 -11.27 8.94
C LEU A 244 -11.67 -12.72 8.81
N LEU A 245 -10.73 -13.64 8.60
CA LEU A 245 -10.99 -15.07 8.48
C LEU A 245 -11.07 -15.78 9.82
N GLY A 246 -10.49 -15.18 10.89
CA GLY A 246 -10.34 -15.82 12.20
C GLY A 246 -9.21 -16.86 12.23
N GLU A 247 -8.16 -16.67 11.42
CA GLU A 247 -7.03 -17.59 11.29
C GLU A 247 -5.78 -17.04 12.00
N GLU A 248 -5.21 -17.79 12.93
CA GLU A 248 -4.07 -17.35 13.76
C GLU A 248 -2.72 -17.49 13.04
N GLU A 249 -2.55 -18.50 12.18
CA GLU A 249 -1.25 -18.81 11.57
C GLU A 249 -0.71 -17.67 10.69
N PRO A 250 -1.49 -17.03 9.80
CA PRO A 250 -1.00 -15.86 9.07
C PRO A 250 -0.58 -14.72 10.01
N ILE A 251 -1.33 -14.48 11.10
CA ILE A 251 -1.00 -13.43 12.08
C ILE A 251 0.33 -13.75 12.80
N ARG A 252 0.52 -15.02 13.17
CA ARG A 252 1.76 -15.50 13.80
C ARG A 252 2.97 -15.30 12.88
N ARG A 253 2.85 -15.62 11.57
CA ARG A 253 3.94 -15.39 10.58
C ARG A 253 4.28 -13.91 10.46
N VAL A 254 3.28 -13.04 10.44
CA VAL A 254 3.47 -11.58 10.41
C VAL A 254 4.23 -11.10 11.66
N ARG A 255 3.84 -11.57 12.85
CA ARG A 255 4.53 -11.18 14.10
C ARG A 255 6.01 -11.58 14.08
N ILE A 256 6.33 -12.79 13.63
CA ILE A 256 7.72 -13.27 13.56
C ILE A 256 8.55 -12.42 12.58
N GLY A 257 8.05 -12.20 11.35
CA GLY A 257 8.77 -11.38 10.38
C GLY A 257 8.97 -9.93 10.82
N ASN A 258 7.95 -9.34 11.47
CA ASN A 258 8.05 -7.98 12.01
C ASN A 258 8.98 -7.89 13.23
N ALA A 259 9.15 -8.95 14.02
CA ALA A 259 10.16 -8.98 15.09
C ALA A 259 11.58 -8.83 14.52
N HIS A 260 11.90 -9.48 13.40
CA HIS A 260 13.20 -9.31 12.73
C HIS A 260 13.38 -7.90 12.14
N LEU A 261 12.33 -7.31 11.56
CA LEU A 261 12.41 -5.91 11.11
C LEU A 261 12.59 -4.95 12.27
N ALA A 262 11.91 -5.19 13.40
CA ALA A 262 12.06 -4.39 14.61
C ALA A 262 13.47 -4.50 15.19
N GLU A 263 14.05 -5.70 15.25
CA GLU A 263 15.43 -5.91 15.66
C GLU A 263 16.41 -5.16 14.75
N SER A 264 16.25 -5.25 13.42
CA SER A 264 17.06 -4.48 12.46
C SER A 264 16.95 -2.98 12.69
N PHE A 265 15.75 -2.48 12.97
CA PHE A 265 15.50 -1.07 13.26
C PHE A 265 16.17 -0.61 14.56
N GLU A 266 16.06 -1.40 15.63
CA GLU A 266 16.67 -1.09 16.94
C GLU A 266 18.20 -1.07 16.87
N GLN A 267 18.80 -2.00 16.09
CA GLN A 267 20.26 -2.08 15.94
C GLN A 267 20.83 -0.94 15.08
N THR A 268 20.09 -0.44 14.09
CA THR A 268 20.63 0.46 13.06
C THR A 268 19.98 1.84 13.04
N GLY A 269 18.86 2.04 13.74
CA GLY A 269 18.06 3.26 13.74
C GLY A 269 17.25 3.49 12.45
N GLN A 270 17.25 2.53 11.51
CA GLN A 270 16.53 2.64 10.23
C GLN A 270 16.15 1.29 9.66
N LEU A 271 15.20 1.27 8.70
CA LEU A 271 14.96 0.11 7.84
C LEU A 271 15.59 0.33 6.46
N TYR A 272 15.93 -0.77 5.81
CA TYR A 272 16.58 -0.76 4.51
C TYR A 272 15.63 -1.15 3.39
N GLY A 273 15.96 -0.76 2.15
CA GLY A 273 15.10 -0.98 1.00
C GLY A 273 14.89 -2.44 0.61
N ARG A 274 15.83 -3.34 0.98
CA ARG A 274 15.76 -4.77 0.65
C ARG A 274 16.37 -5.64 1.75
N TYR A 275 15.83 -6.85 1.89
CA TYR A 275 16.29 -7.87 2.83
C TYR A 275 16.41 -9.23 2.15
N ASP A 276 17.40 -10.04 2.59
CA ASP A 276 17.52 -11.45 2.20
C ASP A 276 16.71 -12.38 3.12
N ALA A 277 16.73 -13.69 2.85
CA ALA A 277 16.00 -14.70 3.61
C ALA A 277 16.44 -14.85 5.08
N SER A 278 17.59 -14.30 5.44
CA SER A 278 18.11 -14.23 6.82
C SER A 278 17.83 -12.87 7.50
N TRP A 279 16.96 -12.06 6.90
CA TRP A 279 16.63 -10.70 7.33
C TRP A 279 17.81 -9.74 7.37
N LYS A 280 18.89 -10.03 6.63
CA LYS A 280 20.01 -9.10 6.47
C LYS A 280 19.68 -8.03 5.43
N PRO A 281 19.94 -6.75 5.74
CA PRO A 281 19.89 -5.68 4.76
C PRO A 281 20.89 -5.94 3.63
N VAL A 282 20.44 -5.82 2.37
CA VAL A 282 21.29 -6.06 1.18
C VAL A 282 21.48 -4.82 0.32
N VAL A 283 20.97 -3.69 0.77
CA VAL A 283 21.16 -2.36 0.17
C VAL A 283 21.36 -1.32 1.28
N ARG A 284 21.87 -0.13 0.91
CA ARG A 284 22.09 0.96 1.88
C ARG A 284 21.03 2.06 1.83
N TRP A 285 20.22 2.11 0.78
CA TRP A 285 19.11 3.05 0.65
C TRP A 285 17.87 2.54 1.38
N ARG A 286 17.04 3.48 1.79
CA ARG A 286 15.77 3.23 2.48
C ARG A 286 14.61 3.24 1.48
N CYS A 287 13.60 2.38 1.67
CA CYS A 287 12.35 2.39 0.92
C CYS A 287 11.26 3.09 1.75
N LEU A 288 11.00 4.37 1.48
CA LEU A 288 10.11 5.16 2.33
C LEU A 288 8.64 4.66 2.28
N THR A 289 8.21 4.14 1.12
CA THR A 289 6.91 3.44 1.03
C THR A 289 6.86 2.25 2.00
N GLY A 290 7.90 1.41 1.97
CA GLY A 290 7.96 0.23 2.83
C GLY A 290 8.05 0.58 4.31
N GLU A 291 8.74 1.66 4.67
CA GLU A 291 8.79 2.16 6.05
C GLU A 291 7.42 2.62 6.54
N ALA A 292 6.70 3.43 5.74
CA ALA A 292 5.36 3.89 6.09
C ALA A 292 4.39 2.71 6.26
N GLN A 293 4.44 1.72 5.36
CA GLN A 293 3.62 0.50 5.47
C GLN A 293 4.00 -0.36 6.67
N THR A 294 5.30 -0.51 6.97
CA THR A 294 5.76 -1.25 8.15
C THR A 294 5.28 -0.56 9.43
N ALA A 295 5.31 0.78 9.48
CA ALA A 295 4.74 1.53 10.60
C ALA A 295 3.24 1.23 10.77
N ILE A 296 2.46 1.18 9.68
CA ILE A 296 1.05 0.77 9.73
C ILE A 296 0.90 -0.63 10.33
N VAL A 297 1.69 -1.60 9.85
CA VAL A 297 1.65 -2.98 10.40
C VAL A 297 1.97 -2.99 11.89
N TRP A 298 2.95 -2.21 12.35
CA TRP A 298 3.30 -2.12 13.77
C TRP A 298 2.20 -1.44 14.60
N TYR A 299 1.54 -0.38 14.11
CA TYR A 299 0.34 0.16 14.78
C TYR A 299 -0.76 -0.89 14.89
N ARG A 300 -0.97 -1.67 13.83
CA ARG A 300 -1.98 -2.74 13.83
C ARG A 300 -1.61 -3.87 14.80
N LEU A 301 -0.36 -4.29 14.85
CA LEU A 301 0.11 -5.26 15.83
C LEU A 301 -0.11 -4.75 17.26
N ALA A 302 0.16 -3.48 17.56
CA ALA A 302 -0.14 -2.90 18.86
C ALA A 302 -1.63 -3.01 19.22
N GLN A 303 -2.54 -2.77 18.26
CA GLN A 303 -3.98 -2.87 18.46
C GLN A 303 -4.44 -4.33 18.68
N VAL A 304 -3.86 -5.28 17.94
CA VAL A 304 -4.25 -6.70 17.96
C VAL A 304 -3.69 -7.41 19.19
N THR A 305 -2.45 -7.09 19.59
CA THR A 305 -1.75 -7.78 20.68
C THR A 305 -1.89 -7.06 22.03
N GLY A 306 -2.20 -5.76 22.04
CA GLY A 306 -2.15 -4.92 23.23
C GLY A 306 -0.73 -4.55 23.69
N GLU A 307 0.31 -4.96 22.96
CA GLU A 307 1.74 -4.71 23.30
C GLU A 307 2.14 -3.28 22.86
N SER A 308 2.37 -2.36 23.82
CA SER A 308 2.69 -0.95 23.56
C SER A 308 3.98 -0.76 22.76
N VAL A 309 4.94 -1.68 22.86
CA VAL A 309 6.22 -1.63 22.18
C VAL A 309 6.06 -1.53 20.65
N TRP A 310 5.04 -2.14 20.08
CA TRP A 310 4.76 -2.01 18.63
C TRP A 310 4.36 -0.59 18.25
N ARG A 311 3.58 0.08 19.11
CA ARG A 311 3.20 1.48 18.89
C ARG A 311 4.38 2.43 19.01
N GLU A 312 5.26 2.21 19.97
CA GLU A 312 6.48 3.00 20.17
C GLU A 312 7.42 2.90 18.96
N ARG A 313 7.62 1.67 18.46
CA ARG A 313 8.40 1.41 17.24
C ARG A 313 7.78 2.05 16.01
N ALA A 314 6.45 1.97 15.88
CA ALA A 314 5.71 2.59 14.78
C ALA A 314 5.88 4.11 14.76
N ILE A 315 5.78 4.78 15.91
CA ILE A 315 6.01 6.23 16.05
C ILE A 315 7.46 6.58 15.66
N ALA A 316 8.44 5.81 16.16
CA ALA A 316 9.83 6.04 15.83
C ALA A 316 10.11 5.90 14.32
N LEU A 317 9.53 4.87 13.67
CA LEU A 317 9.67 4.66 12.22
C LEU A 317 8.94 5.75 11.43
N THR A 318 7.73 6.16 11.85
CA THR A 318 7.00 7.26 11.23
C THR A 318 7.80 8.57 11.30
N ASN A 319 8.50 8.85 12.40
CA ASN A 319 9.37 10.01 12.55
C ASN A 319 10.57 9.96 11.57
N GLN A 320 11.08 8.77 11.25
CA GLN A 320 12.10 8.62 10.20
C GLN A 320 11.58 9.03 8.82
N VAL A 321 10.32 8.76 8.50
CA VAL A 321 9.70 9.19 7.23
C VAL A 321 9.41 10.70 7.27
N LYS A 322 8.88 11.25 8.39
CA LYS A 322 8.66 12.70 8.59
C LYS A 322 9.93 13.49 8.30
N ALA A 323 11.08 13.02 8.79
CA ALA A 323 12.37 13.68 8.59
C ALA A 323 12.74 13.83 7.10
N THR A 324 12.16 13.05 6.20
CA THR A 324 12.45 13.10 4.75
C THR A 324 11.47 13.92 3.92
N GLN A 325 10.34 14.34 4.51
CA GLN A 325 9.30 15.11 3.83
C GLN A 325 9.69 16.58 3.72
N ALA A 326 9.63 17.16 2.52
CA ALA A 326 9.75 18.59 2.34
C ALA A 326 8.44 19.28 2.75
N LEU A 327 8.54 20.31 3.61
CA LEU A 327 7.39 21.11 4.07
C LEU A 327 7.41 22.54 3.49
N ASP A 328 8.44 22.86 2.70
CA ASP A 328 8.59 24.13 1.99
C ASP A 328 9.32 23.93 0.66
N GLY A 329 9.36 24.95 -0.18
CA GLY A 329 10.10 24.97 -1.44
C GLY A 329 9.22 24.74 -2.67
N ASN A 330 9.63 23.82 -3.57
CA ASN A 330 8.92 23.54 -4.81
C ASN A 330 7.51 22.99 -4.54
N PRO A 331 6.43 23.63 -5.03
CA PRO A 331 5.05 23.20 -4.81
C PRO A 331 4.78 21.75 -5.19
N ASP A 332 5.40 21.22 -6.26
CA ASP A 332 5.22 19.84 -6.72
C ASP A 332 5.91 18.81 -5.83
N VAL A 333 6.80 19.25 -4.95
CA VAL A 333 7.58 18.42 -4.04
C VAL A 333 7.05 18.47 -2.60
N VAL A 334 6.59 19.68 -2.20
CA VAL A 334 6.10 19.93 -0.83
C VAL A 334 4.96 18.97 -0.47
N GLY A 335 5.13 18.23 0.62
CA GLY A 335 4.20 17.24 1.12
C GLY A 335 4.40 15.84 0.52
N GLY A 336 5.06 15.72 -0.64
CA GLY A 336 5.31 14.44 -1.30
C GLY A 336 6.31 13.55 -0.55
N ILE A 337 6.21 12.24 -0.76
CA ILE A 337 7.13 11.25 -0.19
C ILE A 337 7.93 10.58 -1.30
N LYS A 338 9.26 10.61 -1.17
CA LYS A 338 10.19 9.98 -2.12
C LYS A 338 10.03 8.46 -2.13
N GLY A 339 10.26 7.81 -3.27
CA GLY A 339 10.29 6.34 -3.33
C GLY A 339 11.42 5.75 -2.49
N SER A 340 12.61 6.37 -2.57
CA SER A 340 13.79 6.00 -1.81
C SER A 340 14.40 7.19 -1.07
N HIS A 341 15.11 6.92 0.03
CA HIS A 341 16.03 7.89 0.62
C HIS A 341 17.44 7.25 0.73
N PRO A 342 18.47 7.87 0.12
CA PRO A 342 18.42 9.06 -0.76
C PRO A 342 17.57 8.84 -2.01
N ILE A 343 17.09 9.93 -2.62
CA ILE A 343 16.13 9.90 -3.76
C ILE A 343 16.66 9.18 -5.01
N TYR A 344 17.98 9.03 -5.13
CA TYR A 344 18.62 8.26 -6.19
C TYR A 344 18.66 6.74 -5.91
N GLY A 345 18.11 6.26 -4.79
CA GLY A 345 17.92 4.83 -4.53
C GLY A 345 17.12 4.16 -5.64
N TRP A 346 17.26 2.85 -5.76
CA TRP A 346 16.70 2.12 -6.91
C TRP A 346 15.17 2.21 -7.02
N TYR A 347 14.45 2.26 -5.89
CA TYR A 347 12.99 2.25 -5.90
C TYR A 347 12.43 3.67 -6.06
N GLY A 348 11.74 3.92 -7.17
CA GLY A 348 11.22 5.26 -7.48
C GLY A 348 12.34 6.30 -7.55
N LYS A 349 13.42 5.98 -8.27
CA LYS A 349 14.55 6.90 -8.45
C LYS A 349 14.09 8.24 -9.01
N ASP A 350 14.50 9.33 -8.35
CA ASP A 350 14.15 10.70 -8.70
C ASP A 350 12.62 11.00 -8.68
N GLN A 351 11.82 10.20 -7.91
CA GLN A 351 10.36 10.28 -7.90
C GLN A 351 9.79 10.48 -6.48
N TYR A 352 8.70 11.23 -6.43
CA TYR A 352 7.74 11.29 -5.32
C TYR A 352 6.52 10.46 -5.72
N LEU A 353 6.13 9.48 -4.90
CA LEU A 353 5.18 8.46 -5.28
C LEU A 353 3.84 8.66 -4.56
N ASN A 354 2.71 8.57 -5.28
CA ASN A 354 1.40 8.76 -4.66
C ASN A 354 1.10 7.68 -3.60
N TRP A 355 1.55 6.45 -3.81
CA TRP A 355 1.39 5.38 -2.83
C TRP A 355 2.31 5.54 -1.60
N ALA A 356 3.49 6.13 -1.74
CA ALA A 356 4.31 6.47 -0.59
C ALA A 356 3.64 7.55 0.26
N ALA A 357 3.08 8.58 -0.39
CA ALA A 357 2.30 9.63 0.26
C ALA A 357 1.05 9.07 0.95
N LYS A 358 0.31 8.19 0.27
CA LYS A 358 -0.88 7.52 0.82
C LYS A 358 -0.57 6.72 2.09
N PHE A 359 0.43 5.83 2.06
CA PHE A 359 0.75 5.03 3.24
C PHE A 359 1.32 5.87 4.37
N PHE A 360 2.01 6.95 4.05
CA PHE A 360 2.47 7.88 5.07
C PHE A 360 1.30 8.64 5.73
N ALA A 361 0.30 9.07 4.96
CA ALA A 361 -0.92 9.68 5.50
C ALA A 361 -1.66 8.72 6.45
N ASP A 362 -1.80 7.45 6.05
CA ASP A 362 -2.43 6.43 6.92
C ASP A 362 -1.63 6.20 8.22
N ALA A 363 -0.30 6.13 8.14
CA ALA A 363 0.53 5.98 9.33
C ALA A 363 0.39 7.17 10.30
N LEU A 364 0.31 8.40 9.76
CA LEU A 364 0.09 9.61 10.57
C LEU A 364 -1.30 9.65 11.23
N MET A 365 -2.34 9.21 10.53
CA MET A 365 -3.68 9.09 11.13
C MET A 365 -3.70 8.06 12.26
N LEU A 366 -3.03 6.91 12.09
CA LEU A 366 -2.87 5.89 13.14
C LEU A 366 -2.04 6.40 14.34
N GLU A 367 -1.00 7.20 14.08
CA GLU A 367 -0.24 7.88 15.15
C GLU A 367 -1.13 8.78 16.01
N ALA A 368 -2.03 9.53 15.36
CA ALA A 368 -3.01 10.40 16.03
C ALA A 368 -4.14 9.63 16.74
N GLY A 369 -4.14 8.29 16.67
CA GLY A 369 -5.21 7.45 17.24
C GLY A 369 -6.47 7.40 16.38
N TYR A 370 -6.43 7.94 15.18
CA TYR A 370 -7.46 7.84 14.16
C TYR A 370 -7.18 6.62 13.25
N GLY A 371 -8.21 6.02 12.76
CA GLY A 371 -8.06 4.79 11.99
C GLY A 371 -8.24 3.58 12.89
N ARG A 372 -9.48 3.35 13.29
CA ARG A 372 -9.90 2.01 13.71
C ARG A 372 -9.81 1.14 12.47
N ALA A 373 -9.20 -0.03 12.65
CA ALA A 373 -9.30 -1.05 11.63
C ALA A 373 -10.72 -1.13 11.09
N SER A 374 -10.82 -1.21 9.78
CA SER A 374 -12.06 -1.46 9.04
C SER A 374 -12.70 -2.84 9.36
N THR A 375 -12.51 -3.34 10.57
CA THR A 375 -12.97 -4.66 11.03
C THR A 375 -14.08 -4.60 12.08
N SER A 376 -14.53 -3.42 12.50
CA SER A 376 -15.64 -3.28 13.44
C SER A 376 -16.80 -2.52 12.79
N GLY A 377 -17.73 -3.25 12.19
CA GLY A 377 -19.00 -2.79 11.67
C GLY A 377 -19.70 -3.94 11.00
#